data_94cc2e91288150ae3373fc4117691c48
#
_entry.id   94cc2e91288150ae3373fc4117691c48
#
_cell.length_a   1.000
_cell.length_b   1.000
_cell.length_c   1.000
_cell.angle_alpha   90.00
_cell.angle_beta   90.00
_cell.angle_gamma   90.00
#
_symmetry.space_group_name_H-M   'P 1'
#
loop_
_entity.id
_entity.type
_entity.pdbx_description
1 polymer ?
#
loop_
_entity_poly.entity_id
_entity_poly.type
_entity_poly.pdbx_seq_one_letter_code
_entity_poly.pdbx_strand_id
1 'polypeptide(L)'
;MSRRAIALLSAAAFLVVPLLPIVPEFWVALLDYIGIAALVAIGLVLLTGVGGMTSFGQAAFVGFGAYTSGVLTTHYGVSPWLALPAAMAVTGVAALILGAITVRLSGHYLPLGTIAWGISAFYVFGNLAIMGGHDGITNIPPLSLGGFKLIGVRPYWVVVWIAVTLAVIAALNLLDSRLGRAIRALRQGAVAAESFGVEIARTKLIVFVFAAILAGLAGWLYAHFQRSLGAGAFGVSAGIGYLLMAVVGGAGQVFGALLGAGLVTILRDVLQDWLPRLFGASGNYEDLAFGILLIAILQGAREGLWPLVARLLPAQRSRAVDEAAPAMPGPPSTRPDGPLLALDGVRKRFGGLVAVNGVSFAVGSGEIVALIGPNGAGKSTLFNAVSGIAPADDGRVHFAGAPIERESPQHIARRGVARTFQHVKLIPELSVIENVALGAHLHGHAGLLAAMLRLDRAEERRIFATAAAQLKRVGLAGNMHRAAGQLALGQMRVVEIARALCLNPSLLLLDEPAAGLRHKEKQALAEVLRGLRAHGMSVLVVEHDMDFVMGLADRIVVLDFGEKIAEGAPATVRDDPAVIEAYLGGVA
;
A
#
# COMPACT_ATOMS: atom_id res chain seq x y z
N MET A 1 -1.35 33.13 21.04
CA MET A 1 -0.71 31.78 21.19
C MET A 1 -0.41 31.19 19.81
N SER A 2 0.77 30.60 19.65
CA SER A 2 1.08 29.91 18.39
C SER A 2 0.17 28.66 18.23
N ARG A 3 -0.23 28.32 16.99
CA ARG A 3 -1.03 27.10 16.73
C ARG A 3 -0.40 25.82 17.31
N ARG A 4 0.95 25.79 17.41
CA ARG A 4 1.68 24.69 18.08
C ARG A 4 1.40 24.65 19.59
N ALA A 5 1.36 25.80 20.25
CA ALA A 5 1.06 25.88 21.67
C ALA A 5 -0.39 25.42 21.95
N ILE A 6 -1.34 25.76 21.09
CA ILE A 6 -2.73 25.29 21.20
C ILE A 6 -2.79 23.76 21.05
N ALA A 7 -2.14 23.20 20.04
CA ALA A 7 -2.13 21.74 19.83
C ALA A 7 -1.46 20.99 21.00
N LEU A 8 -0.36 21.50 21.53
CA LEU A 8 0.30 20.91 22.70
C LEU A 8 -0.56 21.01 23.97
N LEU A 9 -1.22 22.14 24.18
CA LEU A 9 -2.15 22.32 25.30
C LEU A 9 -3.37 21.42 25.18
N SER A 10 -3.94 21.26 23.98
CA SER A 10 -5.06 20.35 23.76
C SER A 10 -4.67 18.90 24.00
N ALA A 11 -3.48 18.48 23.54
CA ALA A 11 -2.94 17.15 23.81
C ALA A 11 -2.66 16.92 25.31
N ALA A 12 -2.08 17.91 25.98
CA ALA A 12 -1.85 17.84 27.42
C ALA A 12 -3.17 17.81 28.21
N ALA A 13 -4.15 18.65 27.83
CA ALA A 13 -5.47 18.62 28.44
C ALA A 13 -6.16 17.28 28.27
N PHE A 14 -6.12 16.70 27.06
CA PHE A 14 -6.68 15.37 26.79
C PHE A 14 -6.06 14.27 27.67
N LEU A 15 -4.75 14.34 27.93
CA LEU A 15 -4.05 13.37 28.77
C LEU A 15 -4.30 13.58 30.28
N VAL A 16 -4.52 14.81 30.73
CA VAL A 16 -4.58 15.16 32.15
C VAL A 16 -6.03 15.24 32.65
N VAL A 17 -6.95 15.80 31.86
CA VAL A 17 -8.34 16.05 32.31
C VAL A 17 -9.06 14.77 32.78
N PRO A 18 -8.97 13.61 32.10
CA PRO A 18 -9.63 12.39 32.56
C PRO A 18 -9.11 11.86 33.91
N LEU A 19 -7.90 12.26 34.31
CA LEU A 19 -7.32 11.88 35.61
C LEU A 19 -7.91 12.69 36.78
N LEU A 20 -8.54 13.81 36.49
CA LEU A 20 -9.12 14.68 37.52
C LEU A 20 -10.41 14.05 38.10
N PRO A 21 -10.64 14.15 39.43
CA PRO A 21 -11.83 13.61 40.08
C PRO A 21 -13.16 14.21 39.59
N ILE A 22 -13.10 15.38 38.96
CA ILE A 22 -14.27 16.09 38.42
C ILE A 22 -14.91 15.39 37.22
N VAL A 23 -14.15 14.55 36.49
CA VAL A 23 -14.66 13.79 35.34
C VAL A 23 -15.33 12.51 35.86
N PRO A 24 -16.60 12.25 35.54
CA PRO A 24 -17.27 11.01 35.92
C PRO A 24 -16.53 9.76 35.38
N GLU A 25 -16.47 8.71 36.20
CA GLU A 25 -15.78 7.46 35.83
C GLU A 25 -16.34 6.80 34.57
N PHE A 26 -17.64 6.98 34.33
CA PHE A 26 -18.29 6.53 33.10
C PHE A 26 -17.59 7.04 31.83
N TRP A 27 -17.30 8.35 31.75
CA TRP A 27 -16.63 8.93 30.59
C TRP A 27 -15.19 8.45 30.45
N VAL A 28 -14.49 8.22 31.56
CA VAL A 28 -13.12 7.69 31.52
C VAL A 28 -13.13 6.23 31.03
N ALA A 29 -14.08 5.41 31.53
CA ALA A 29 -14.26 4.05 31.05
C ALA A 29 -14.59 3.99 29.55
N LEU A 30 -15.47 4.87 29.08
CA LEU A 30 -15.82 4.95 27.66
C LEU A 30 -14.62 5.33 26.80
N LEU A 31 -13.78 6.25 27.28
CA LEU A 31 -12.53 6.63 26.61
C LEU A 31 -11.51 5.49 26.60
N ASP A 32 -11.48 4.61 27.62
CA ASP A 32 -10.63 3.41 27.63
C ASP A 32 -11.08 2.41 26.54
N TYR A 33 -12.39 2.16 26.42
CA TYR A 33 -12.92 1.35 25.32
C TYR A 33 -12.63 1.95 23.95
N ILE A 34 -12.77 3.27 23.80
CA ILE A 34 -12.41 3.99 22.57
C ILE A 34 -10.93 3.79 22.25
N GLY A 35 -10.05 3.90 23.25
CA GLY A 35 -8.61 3.69 23.05
C GLY A 35 -8.28 2.26 22.62
N ILE A 36 -8.88 1.26 23.26
CA ILE A 36 -8.71 -0.15 22.90
C ILE A 36 -9.20 -0.41 21.47
N ALA A 37 -10.39 0.09 21.11
CA ALA A 37 -10.95 -0.03 19.76
C ALA A 37 -10.10 0.73 18.71
N ALA A 38 -9.57 1.90 19.08
CA ALA A 38 -8.72 2.70 18.20
C ALA A 38 -7.45 1.96 17.78
N LEU A 39 -6.85 1.12 18.64
CA LEU A 39 -5.69 0.29 18.27
C LEU A 39 -6.04 -0.64 17.08
N VAL A 40 -7.19 -1.30 17.14
CA VAL A 40 -7.68 -2.18 16.06
C VAL A 40 -7.99 -1.36 14.81
N ALA A 41 -8.67 -0.23 14.96
CA ALA A 41 -9.03 0.66 13.87
C ALA A 41 -7.78 1.24 13.16
N ILE A 42 -6.70 1.59 13.89
CA ILE A 42 -5.41 2.02 13.30
C ILE A 42 -4.84 0.91 12.41
N GLY A 43 -4.84 -0.34 12.90
CA GLY A 43 -4.41 -1.49 12.10
C GLY A 43 -5.24 -1.64 10.81
N LEU A 44 -6.57 -1.51 10.92
CA LEU A 44 -7.49 -1.59 9.78
C LEU A 44 -7.34 -0.42 8.80
N VAL A 45 -7.05 0.78 9.27
CA VAL A 45 -6.75 1.93 8.39
C VAL A 45 -5.54 1.62 7.51
N LEU A 46 -4.47 1.03 8.06
CA LEU A 46 -3.31 0.65 7.26
C LEU A 46 -3.62 -0.50 6.30
N LEU A 47 -4.34 -1.52 6.79
CA LEU A 47 -4.66 -2.72 6.04
C LEU A 47 -5.67 -2.43 4.93
N THR A 48 -6.84 -1.90 5.29
CA THR A 48 -7.97 -1.70 4.38
C THR A 48 -7.88 -0.37 3.66
N GLY A 49 -7.63 0.70 4.39
CA GLY A 49 -7.64 2.05 3.84
C GLY A 49 -6.44 2.34 2.94
N VAL A 50 -5.24 2.09 3.42
CA VAL A 50 -3.99 2.37 2.69
C VAL A 50 -3.63 1.22 1.76
N GLY A 51 -3.64 -0.01 2.26
CA GLY A 51 -3.23 -1.22 1.53
C GLY A 51 -4.28 -1.80 0.60
N GLY A 52 -5.55 -1.36 0.70
CA GLY A 52 -6.66 -1.83 -0.15
C GLY A 52 -7.09 -3.28 0.14
N MET A 53 -6.80 -3.80 1.34
CA MET A 53 -7.07 -5.17 1.76
C MET A 53 -8.18 -5.21 2.82
N THR A 54 -9.43 -5.34 2.40
CA THR A 54 -10.57 -5.42 3.34
C THR A 54 -10.49 -6.68 4.19
N SER A 55 -10.55 -6.53 5.52
CA SER A 55 -10.52 -7.63 6.48
C SER A 55 -11.61 -7.45 7.53
N PHE A 56 -12.37 -8.51 7.77
CA PHE A 56 -13.38 -8.62 8.84
C PHE A 56 -12.88 -9.46 10.03
N GLY A 57 -11.72 -10.09 9.90
CA GLY A 57 -11.19 -11.04 10.88
C GLY A 57 -10.40 -10.41 12.04
N GLN A 58 -10.35 -9.08 12.17
CA GLN A 58 -9.51 -8.44 13.19
C GLN A 58 -9.97 -8.74 14.63
N ALA A 59 -11.27 -8.98 14.85
CA ALA A 59 -11.78 -9.40 16.15
C ALA A 59 -11.18 -10.74 16.62
N ALA A 60 -10.89 -11.66 15.71
CA ALA A 60 -10.21 -12.91 16.05
C ALA A 60 -8.78 -12.66 16.61
N PHE A 61 -8.04 -11.70 16.04
CA PHE A 61 -6.71 -11.34 16.54
C PHE A 61 -6.79 -10.63 17.90
N VAL A 62 -7.83 -9.84 18.15
CA VAL A 62 -8.15 -9.33 19.50
C VAL A 62 -8.35 -10.52 20.45
N GLY A 63 -9.13 -11.53 20.03
CA GLY A 63 -9.36 -12.76 20.79
C GLY A 63 -8.06 -13.54 21.08
N PHE A 64 -7.19 -13.74 20.10
CA PHE A 64 -5.90 -14.40 20.32
C PHE A 64 -5.06 -13.68 21.39
N GLY A 65 -4.97 -12.35 21.35
CA GLY A 65 -4.27 -11.58 22.36
C GLY A 65 -4.91 -11.69 23.74
N ALA A 66 -6.24 -11.57 23.82
CA ALA A 66 -7.01 -11.60 25.06
C ALA A 66 -6.95 -12.99 25.72
N TYR A 67 -7.24 -14.05 24.98
CA TYR A 67 -7.24 -15.42 25.53
C TYR A 67 -5.85 -15.90 25.88
N THR A 68 -4.82 -15.60 25.09
CA THR A 68 -3.44 -15.93 25.46
C THR A 68 -3.08 -15.31 26.80
N SER A 69 -3.37 -14.04 27.00
CA SER A 69 -3.10 -13.37 28.27
C SER A 69 -3.98 -13.91 29.39
N GLY A 70 -5.29 -14.07 29.14
CA GLY A 70 -6.22 -14.62 30.12
C GLY A 70 -5.78 -15.99 30.64
N VAL A 71 -5.49 -16.93 29.75
CA VAL A 71 -5.03 -18.29 30.10
C VAL A 71 -3.71 -18.24 30.89
N LEU A 72 -2.71 -17.50 30.41
CA LEU A 72 -1.41 -17.43 31.09
C LEU A 72 -1.50 -16.84 32.49
N THR A 73 -2.34 -15.84 32.67
CA THR A 73 -2.44 -15.15 33.98
C THR A 73 -3.35 -15.87 34.98
N THR A 74 -4.43 -16.53 34.51
CA THR A 74 -5.38 -17.23 35.41
C THR A 74 -4.96 -18.65 35.72
N HIS A 75 -4.54 -19.45 34.70
CA HIS A 75 -4.22 -20.85 34.90
C HIS A 75 -2.77 -21.08 35.33
N TYR A 76 -1.82 -20.26 34.88
CA TYR A 76 -0.40 -20.42 35.14
C TYR A 76 0.19 -19.37 36.08
N GLY A 77 -0.59 -18.40 36.53
CA GLY A 77 -0.13 -17.33 37.43
C GLY A 77 0.96 -16.42 36.85
N VAL A 78 1.11 -16.38 35.54
CA VAL A 78 2.10 -15.54 34.87
C VAL A 78 1.74 -14.06 35.06
N SER A 79 2.74 -13.21 35.31
CA SER A 79 2.52 -11.76 35.40
C SER A 79 1.87 -11.22 34.13
N PRO A 80 0.87 -10.33 34.22
CA PRO A 80 0.24 -9.68 33.07
C PRO A 80 1.23 -9.07 32.09
N TRP A 81 2.33 -8.49 32.57
CA TRP A 81 3.38 -7.88 31.75
C TRP A 81 4.22 -8.90 30.98
N LEU A 82 4.44 -10.10 31.54
CA LEU A 82 5.09 -11.21 30.83
C LEU A 82 4.13 -11.90 29.86
N ALA A 83 2.83 -11.86 30.13
CA ALA A 83 1.80 -12.34 29.20
C ALA A 83 1.69 -11.47 27.95
N LEU A 84 2.06 -10.18 27.99
CA LEU A 84 2.02 -9.28 26.83
C LEU A 84 2.90 -9.77 25.67
N PRO A 85 4.22 -10.01 25.81
CA PRO A 85 5.04 -10.52 24.71
C PRO A 85 4.57 -11.90 24.21
N ALA A 86 4.04 -12.76 25.09
CA ALA A 86 3.46 -14.03 24.69
C ALA A 86 2.19 -13.84 23.85
N ALA A 87 1.28 -12.94 24.25
CA ALA A 87 0.09 -12.59 23.49
C ALA A 87 0.45 -12.01 22.12
N MET A 88 1.47 -11.14 22.05
CA MET A 88 1.97 -10.60 20.78
C MET A 88 2.57 -11.70 19.90
N ALA A 89 3.33 -12.63 20.47
CA ALA A 89 3.94 -13.74 19.73
C ALA A 89 2.89 -14.69 19.16
N VAL A 90 1.91 -15.11 19.97
CA VAL A 90 0.81 -16.01 19.53
C VAL A 90 -0.02 -15.33 18.45
N THR A 91 -0.41 -14.07 18.65
CA THR A 91 -1.16 -13.31 17.65
C THR A 91 -0.35 -13.12 16.37
N GLY A 92 0.95 -12.81 16.48
CA GLY A 92 1.84 -12.65 15.34
C GLY A 92 2.01 -13.95 14.54
N VAL A 93 2.18 -15.09 15.22
CA VAL A 93 2.27 -16.42 14.57
C VAL A 93 0.94 -16.77 13.89
N ALA A 94 -0.19 -16.58 14.56
CA ALA A 94 -1.51 -16.77 13.95
C ALA A 94 -1.67 -15.89 12.71
N ALA A 95 -1.27 -14.61 12.79
CA ALA A 95 -1.34 -13.69 11.66
C ALA A 95 -0.40 -14.07 10.51
N LEU A 96 0.79 -14.61 10.79
CA LEU A 96 1.70 -15.12 9.75
C LEU A 96 1.09 -16.33 9.03
N ILE A 97 0.53 -17.29 9.77
CA ILE A 97 -0.08 -18.50 9.20
C ILE A 97 -1.32 -18.11 8.37
N LEU A 98 -2.28 -17.43 8.99
CA LEU A 98 -3.53 -17.05 8.34
C LEU A 98 -3.28 -16.04 7.21
N GLY A 99 -2.38 -15.10 7.42
CA GLY A 99 -1.95 -14.13 6.42
C GLY A 99 -1.29 -14.80 5.22
N ALA A 100 -0.36 -15.72 5.39
CA ALA A 100 0.32 -16.41 4.28
C ALA A 100 -0.68 -17.14 3.35
N ILE A 101 -1.79 -17.64 3.90
CA ILE A 101 -2.87 -18.29 3.14
C ILE A 101 -3.75 -17.23 2.47
N THR A 102 -4.22 -16.23 3.23
CA THR A 102 -5.27 -15.31 2.77
C THR A 102 -4.75 -14.17 1.89
N VAL A 103 -3.52 -13.70 2.07
CA VAL A 103 -2.94 -12.57 1.28
C VAL A 103 -2.76 -12.91 -0.19
N ARG A 104 -2.71 -14.20 -0.53
CA ARG A 104 -2.66 -14.68 -1.92
C ARG A 104 -4.03 -14.62 -2.61
N LEU A 105 -5.10 -14.53 -1.83
CA LEU A 105 -6.44 -14.35 -2.36
C LEU A 105 -6.59 -12.92 -2.91
N SER A 106 -7.23 -12.78 -4.05
CA SER A 106 -7.44 -11.50 -4.72
C SER A 106 -8.92 -11.11 -4.73
N GLY A 107 -9.20 -9.82 -4.86
CA GLY A 107 -10.56 -9.31 -4.98
C GLY A 107 -11.44 -9.65 -3.77
N HIS A 108 -12.62 -10.19 -4.03
CA HIS A 108 -13.63 -10.50 -3.01
C HIS A 108 -13.30 -11.73 -2.14
N TYR A 109 -12.32 -12.54 -2.52
CA TYR A 109 -11.97 -13.75 -1.75
C TYR A 109 -11.24 -13.45 -0.45
N LEU A 110 -10.49 -12.35 -0.37
CA LEU A 110 -9.80 -11.96 0.86
C LEU A 110 -10.77 -11.61 2.01
N PRO A 111 -11.80 -10.76 1.82
CA PRO A 111 -12.83 -10.53 2.83
C PRO A 111 -13.53 -11.81 3.29
N LEU A 112 -13.93 -12.67 2.35
CA LEU A 112 -14.59 -13.95 2.67
C LEU A 112 -13.69 -14.88 3.48
N GLY A 113 -12.41 -14.99 3.13
CA GLY A 113 -11.44 -15.76 3.89
C GLY A 113 -11.28 -15.25 5.32
N THR A 114 -11.22 -13.93 5.50
CA THR A 114 -11.07 -13.33 6.85
C THR A 114 -12.34 -13.48 7.71
N ILE A 115 -13.54 -13.50 7.12
CA ILE A 115 -14.78 -13.86 7.82
C ILE A 115 -14.73 -15.32 8.27
N ALA A 116 -14.36 -16.25 7.37
CA ALA A 116 -14.28 -17.67 7.68
C ALA A 116 -13.33 -17.96 8.85
N TRP A 117 -12.14 -17.34 8.86
CA TRP A 117 -11.20 -17.43 9.98
C TRP A 117 -11.75 -16.81 11.26
N GLY A 118 -12.47 -15.68 11.14
CA GLY A 118 -13.12 -15.02 12.27
C GLY A 118 -14.15 -15.93 12.94
N ILE A 119 -15.00 -16.61 12.15
CA ILE A 119 -15.98 -17.57 12.63
C ILE A 119 -15.29 -18.79 13.25
N SER A 120 -14.26 -19.33 12.59
CA SER A 120 -13.51 -20.49 13.12
C SER A 120 -12.86 -20.16 14.46
N ALA A 121 -12.21 -19.01 14.59
CA ALA A 121 -11.59 -18.56 15.84
C ALA A 121 -12.63 -18.37 16.95
N PHE A 122 -13.81 -17.79 16.65
CA PHE A 122 -14.92 -17.64 17.59
C PHE A 122 -15.34 -19.01 18.17
N TYR A 123 -15.51 -20.02 17.33
CA TYR A 123 -15.85 -21.37 17.80
C TYR A 123 -14.72 -22.02 18.58
N VAL A 124 -13.46 -21.79 18.20
CA VAL A 124 -12.29 -22.28 18.97
C VAL A 124 -12.31 -21.66 20.37
N PHE A 125 -12.51 -20.34 20.48
CA PHE A 125 -12.57 -19.65 21.79
C PHE A 125 -13.73 -20.12 22.66
N GLY A 126 -14.89 -20.42 22.08
CA GLY A 126 -16.07 -20.85 22.82
C GLY A 126 -16.11 -22.35 23.18
N ASN A 127 -15.29 -23.19 22.54
CA ASN A 127 -15.37 -24.65 22.75
C ASN A 127 -14.14 -25.25 23.46
N LEU A 128 -12.98 -24.56 23.48
CA LEU A 128 -11.81 -25.10 24.17
C LEU A 128 -11.91 -24.94 25.68
N ALA A 129 -11.85 -26.06 26.42
CA ALA A 129 -11.93 -26.06 27.88
C ALA A 129 -10.88 -25.17 28.56
N ILE A 130 -9.64 -25.10 28.02
CA ILE A 130 -8.57 -24.23 28.54
C ILE A 130 -8.92 -22.75 28.41
N MET A 131 -9.82 -22.38 27.50
CA MET A 131 -10.33 -21.02 27.29
C MET A 131 -11.63 -20.74 28.05
N GLY A 132 -12.04 -21.66 28.94
CA GLY A 132 -13.25 -21.57 29.75
C GLY A 132 -14.52 -22.00 29.03
N GLY A 133 -14.45 -22.46 27.76
CA GLY A 133 -15.59 -22.89 26.98
C GLY A 133 -16.66 -21.78 26.86
N HIS A 134 -17.92 -22.15 27.01
CA HIS A 134 -19.05 -21.21 26.93
C HIS A 134 -19.11 -20.21 28.10
N ASP A 135 -18.60 -20.58 29.29
CA ASP A 135 -18.59 -19.71 30.47
C ASP A 135 -17.48 -18.64 30.40
N GLY A 136 -16.48 -18.88 29.57
CA GLY A 136 -15.35 -17.98 29.40
C GLY A 136 -14.35 -18.02 30.57
N ILE A 137 -13.43 -17.06 30.59
CA ILE A 137 -12.42 -16.91 31.66
C ILE A 137 -12.85 -15.75 32.56
N THR A 138 -12.92 -15.97 33.87
CA THR A 138 -13.19 -14.94 34.89
C THR A 138 -12.01 -14.73 35.80
N ASN A 139 -12.07 -13.69 36.64
CA ASN A 139 -11.01 -13.38 37.63
C ASN A 139 -9.63 -13.12 37.03
N ILE A 140 -9.54 -12.57 35.83
CA ILE A 140 -8.28 -12.16 35.24
C ILE A 140 -7.66 -11.06 36.11
N PRO A 141 -6.38 -11.21 36.53
CA PRO A 141 -5.74 -10.26 37.41
C PRO A 141 -5.59 -8.89 36.73
N PRO A 142 -5.77 -7.77 37.46
CA PRO A 142 -5.52 -6.44 36.94
C PRO A 142 -4.03 -6.25 36.69
N LEU A 143 -3.69 -5.27 35.82
CA LEU A 143 -2.29 -4.84 35.66
C LEU A 143 -1.76 -4.30 36.99
N SER A 144 -0.46 -4.48 37.23
CA SER A 144 0.22 -3.96 38.42
C SER A 144 1.59 -3.38 38.04
N LEU A 145 1.94 -2.25 38.65
CA LEU A 145 3.23 -1.58 38.50
C LEU A 145 3.90 -1.44 39.88
N GLY A 146 5.05 -2.07 40.07
CA GLY A 146 5.77 -1.99 41.35
C GLY A 146 4.96 -2.42 42.58
N GLY A 147 4.04 -3.40 42.45
CA GLY A 147 3.14 -3.85 43.51
C GLY A 147 1.82 -3.06 43.61
N PHE A 148 1.71 -1.91 42.96
CA PHE A 148 0.47 -1.14 42.89
C PHE A 148 -0.46 -1.71 41.82
N LYS A 149 -1.65 -2.20 42.20
CA LYS A 149 -2.64 -2.73 41.28
C LYS A 149 -3.38 -1.59 40.60
N LEU A 150 -3.40 -1.58 39.28
CA LEU A 150 -4.14 -0.62 38.45
C LEU A 150 -5.62 -1.04 38.42
N ILE A 151 -6.32 -0.84 39.55
CA ILE A 151 -7.75 -1.10 39.69
C ILE A 151 -8.51 0.21 39.46
N GLY A 152 -9.51 0.16 38.60
CA GLY A 152 -10.31 1.32 38.22
C GLY A 152 -9.87 1.95 36.89
N VAL A 153 -10.74 2.77 36.36
CA VAL A 153 -10.65 3.31 34.98
C VAL A 153 -9.51 4.34 34.82
N ARG A 154 -9.29 5.22 35.81
CA ARG A 154 -8.29 6.30 35.69
C ARG A 154 -6.84 5.82 35.60
N PRO A 155 -6.36 4.91 36.47
CA PRO A 155 -5.00 4.36 36.30
C PRO A 155 -4.86 3.60 34.98
N TYR A 156 -5.93 2.94 34.52
CA TYR A 156 -5.93 2.17 33.28
C TYR A 156 -5.86 3.07 32.04
N TRP A 157 -6.50 4.23 32.10
CA TRP A 157 -6.44 5.28 31.09
C TRP A 157 -5.01 5.58 30.63
N VAL A 158 -4.10 5.73 31.57
CA VAL A 158 -2.70 6.03 31.24
C VAL A 158 -2.07 4.94 30.37
N VAL A 159 -2.30 3.67 30.72
CA VAL A 159 -1.75 2.53 29.98
C VAL A 159 -2.34 2.45 28.57
N VAL A 160 -3.65 2.57 28.45
CA VAL A 160 -4.35 2.53 27.15
C VAL A 160 -3.85 3.63 26.22
N TRP A 161 -3.81 4.88 26.70
CA TRP A 161 -3.45 6.00 25.83
C TRP A 161 -1.96 6.14 25.55
N ILE A 162 -1.09 5.58 26.40
CA ILE A 162 0.32 5.35 26.03
C ILE A 162 0.40 4.34 24.87
N ALA A 163 -0.31 3.22 24.95
CA ALA A 163 -0.33 2.22 23.88
C ALA A 163 -0.87 2.81 22.55
N VAL A 164 -1.99 3.56 22.62
CA VAL A 164 -2.55 4.28 21.45
C VAL A 164 -1.55 5.27 20.86
N THR A 165 -0.91 6.08 21.71
CA THR A 165 0.09 7.06 21.26
C THR A 165 1.27 6.38 20.55
N LEU A 166 1.79 5.30 21.12
CA LEU A 166 2.86 4.52 20.50
C LEU A 166 2.42 3.89 19.18
N ALA A 167 1.19 3.37 19.10
CA ALA A 167 0.61 2.82 17.87
C ALA A 167 0.45 3.89 16.78
N VAL A 168 -0.05 5.09 17.13
CA VAL A 168 -0.15 6.23 16.20
C VAL A 168 1.22 6.64 15.68
N ILE A 169 2.22 6.79 16.57
CA ILE A 169 3.58 7.14 16.16
C ILE A 169 4.16 6.08 15.23
N ALA A 170 4.02 4.79 15.58
CA ALA A 170 4.50 3.69 14.75
C ALA A 170 3.83 3.65 13.38
N ALA A 171 2.50 3.84 13.32
CA ALA A 171 1.73 3.88 12.08
C ALA A 171 2.12 5.07 11.19
N LEU A 172 2.26 6.28 11.76
CA LEU A 172 2.68 7.47 11.02
C LEU A 172 4.10 7.33 10.48
N ASN A 173 5.02 6.80 11.31
CA ASN A 173 6.40 6.57 10.88
C ASN A 173 6.47 5.53 9.75
N LEU A 174 5.71 4.44 9.88
CA LEU A 174 5.61 3.41 8.83
C LEU A 174 5.08 4.01 7.53
N LEU A 175 4.04 4.84 7.58
CA LEU A 175 3.48 5.49 6.40
C LEU A 175 4.43 6.51 5.76
N ASP A 176 5.32 7.13 6.56
CA ASP A 176 6.34 8.10 6.11
C ASP A 176 7.66 7.43 5.67
N SER A 177 7.64 6.12 5.42
CA SER A 177 8.79 5.32 5.03
C SER A 177 8.68 4.75 3.61
N ARG A 178 9.76 4.13 3.14
CA ARG A 178 9.79 3.33 1.91
C ARG A 178 8.69 2.26 1.87
N LEU A 179 8.51 1.54 2.98
CA LEU A 179 7.44 0.53 3.10
C LEU A 179 6.06 1.18 3.02
N GLY A 180 5.85 2.34 3.62
CA GLY A 180 4.59 3.07 3.55
C GLY A 180 4.22 3.49 2.12
N ARG A 181 5.20 3.90 1.31
CA ARG A 181 4.98 4.16 -0.13
C ARG A 181 4.63 2.89 -0.89
N ALA A 182 5.33 1.77 -0.59
CA ALA A 182 5.02 0.47 -1.18
C ALA A 182 3.60 -0.01 -0.82
N ILE A 183 3.17 0.15 0.43
CA ILE A 183 1.81 -0.19 0.87
C ILE A 183 0.76 0.61 0.08
N ARG A 184 0.94 1.92 -0.08
CA ARG A 184 0.02 2.75 -0.88
C ARG A 184 -0.01 2.33 -2.36
N ALA A 185 1.13 1.90 -2.91
CA ALA A 185 1.22 1.44 -4.29
C ALA A 185 0.40 0.17 -4.56
N LEU A 186 0.18 -0.69 -3.56
CA LEU A 186 -0.67 -1.89 -3.69
C LEU A 186 -2.08 -1.57 -4.18
N ARG A 187 -2.65 -0.45 -3.73
CA ARG A 187 -4.01 -0.03 -4.07
C ARG A 187 -4.13 0.51 -5.50
N GLN A 188 -3.06 1.16 -6.02
CA GLN A 188 -3.08 1.82 -7.34
C GLN A 188 -2.73 0.86 -8.50
N GLY A 189 -2.07 -0.25 -8.22
CA GLY A 189 -1.73 -1.24 -9.23
C GLY A 189 -0.56 -2.13 -8.80
N ALA A 190 -0.89 -3.36 -8.42
CA ALA A 190 0.08 -4.34 -7.99
C ALA A 190 1.19 -4.56 -9.02
N VAL A 191 0.82 -4.72 -10.31
CA VAL A 191 1.77 -4.95 -11.43
C VAL A 191 2.76 -3.79 -11.57
N ALA A 192 2.26 -2.53 -11.43
CA ALA A 192 3.14 -1.37 -11.51
C ALA A 192 4.13 -1.34 -10.31
N ALA A 193 3.66 -1.68 -9.10
CA ALA A 193 4.52 -1.75 -7.93
C ALA A 193 5.60 -2.84 -8.07
N GLU A 194 5.27 -4.01 -8.63
CA GLU A 194 6.21 -5.09 -8.92
C GLU A 194 7.34 -4.66 -9.86
N SER A 195 7.02 -3.87 -10.88
CA SER A 195 8.01 -3.34 -11.83
C SER A 195 9.01 -2.35 -11.19
N PHE A 196 8.71 -1.85 -9.98
CA PHE A 196 9.65 -1.09 -9.15
C PHE A 196 10.25 -1.92 -8.01
N GLY A 197 10.12 -3.25 -8.08
CA GLY A 197 10.72 -4.20 -7.15
C GLY A 197 9.97 -4.40 -5.84
N VAL A 198 8.71 -3.95 -5.73
CA VAL A 198 7.88 -4.21 -4.57
C VAL A 198 7.41 -5.66 -4.56
N GLU A 199 7.77 -6.42 -3.55
CA GLU A 199 7.27 -7.79 -3.34
C GLU A 199 5.85 -7.73 -2.76
N ILE A 200 4.83 -7.88 -3.63
CA ILE A 200 3.41 -7.69 -3.27
C ILE A 200 2.99 -8.58 -2.11
N ALA A 201 3.25 -9.89 -2.18
CA ALA A 201 2.82 -10.84 -1.16
C ALA A 201 3.46 -10.52 0.21
N ARG A 202 4.76 -10.21 0.22
CA ARG A 202 5.49 -9.82 1.42
C ARG A 202 4.99 -8.50 2.00
N THR A 203 4.75 -7.50 1.15
CA THR A 203 4.25 -6.18 1.59
C THR A 203 2.86 -6.31 2.20
N LYS A 204 1.97 -7.06 1.56
CA LYS A 204 0.64 -7.39 2.09
C LYS A 204 0.73 -8.10 3.44
N LEU A 205 1.59 -9.11 3.56
CA LEU A 205 1.77 -9.87 4.79
C LEU A 205 2.29 -8.99 5.93
N ILE A 206 3.24 -8.09 5.66
CA ILE A 206 3.77 -7.14 6.65
C ILE A 206 2.65 -6.28 7.24
N VAL A 207 1.80 -5.71 6.39
CA VAL A 207 0.67 -4.87 6.84
C VAL A 207 -0.36 -5.69 7.61
N PHE A 208 -0.64 -6.91 7.15
CA PHE A 208 -1.58 -7.82 7.81
C PHE A 208 -1.10 -8.19 9.22
N VAL A 209 0.17 -8.57 9.37
CA VAL A 209 0.78 -8.88 10.67
C VAL A 209 0.84 -7.65 11.57
N PHE A 210 1.18 -6.48 11.04
CA PHE A 210 1.16 -5.23 11.81
C PHE A 210 -0.24 -4.94 12.38
N ALA A 211 -1.28 -5.03 11.56
CA ALA A 211 -2.66 -4.83 11.99
C ALA A 211 -3.09 -5.86 13.05
N ALA A 212 -2.71 -7.13 12.87
CA ALA A 212 -3.01 -8.20 13.82
C ALA A 212 -2.29 -8.00 15.17
N ILE A 213 -1.04 -7.54 15.17
CA ILE A 213 -0.29 -7.23 16.41
C ILE A 213 -0.98 -6.10 17.19
N LEU A 214 -1.45 -5.05 16.52
CA LEU A 214 -2.23 -3.99 17.18
C LEU A 214 -3.55 -4.53 17.75
N ALA A 215 -4.23 -5.43 17.02
CA ALA A 215 -5.42 -6.10 17.51
C ALA A 215 -5.12 -7.00 18.72
N GLY A 216 -4.01 -7.75 18.71
CA GLY A 216 -3.56 -8.55 19.85
C GLY A 216 -3.23 -7.71 21.09
N LEU A 217 -2.61 -6.54 20.89
CA LEU A 217 -2.36 -5.55 21.95
C LEU A 217 -3.69 -5.03 22.54
N ALA A 218 -4.65 -4.71 21.67
CA ALA A 218 -6.00 -4.34 22.10
C ALA A 218 -6.67 -5.46 22.91
N GLY A 219 -6.47 -6.72 22.51
CA GLY A 219 -6.98 -7.90 23.23
C GLY A 219 -6.35 -8.07 24.61
N TRP A 220 -5.04 -7.90 24.72
CA TRP A 220 -4.35 -7.92 26.01
C TRP A 220 -4.88 -6.82 26.95
N LEU A 221 -5.01 -5.58 26.46
CA LEU A 221 -5.60 -4.49 27.22
C LEU A 221 -7.06 -4.81 27.62
N TYR A 222 -7.89 -5.29 26.69
CA TYR A 222 -9.28 -5.63 26.95
C TYR A 222 -9.42 -6.69 28.06
N ALA A 223 -8.58 -7.75 28.02
CA ALA A 223 -8.62 -8.82 29.02
C ALA A 223 -8.39 -8.33 30.45
N HIS A 224 -7.38 -7.47 30.66
CA HIS A 224 -7.05 -6.94 31.98
C HIS A 224 -7.92 -5.80 32.42
N PHE A 225 -8.57 -5.09 31.48
CA PHE A 225 -9.57 -4.06 31.78
C PHE A 225 -10.89 -4.68 32.24
N GLN A 226 -11.45 -5.61 31.43
CA GLN A 226 -12.72 -6.28 31.71
C GLN A 226 -12.62 -7.32 32.82
N ARG A 227 -11.43 -7.93 33.00
CA ARG A 227 -11.15 -9.00 33.96
C ARG A 227 -12.02 -10.25 33.77
N SER A 228 -12.70 -10.33 32.64
CA SER A 228 -13.48 -11.49 32.18
C SER A 228 -13.48 -11.54 30.65
N LEU A 229 -13.49 -12.74 30.09
CA LEU A 229 -13.50 -12.98 28.66
C LEU A 229 -14.61 -13.95 28.30
N GLY A 230 -15.39 -13.60 27.29
CA GLY A 230 -16.36 -14.49 26.65
C GLY A 230 -16.15 -14.43 25.13
N ALA A 231 -16.36 -15.54 24.44
CA ALA A 231 -16.15 -15.63 22.99
C ALA A 231 -16.96 -14.60 22.18
N GLY A 232 -18.15 -14.22 22.69
CA GLY A 232 -19.05 -13.25 22.05
C GLY A 232 -18.40 -11.90 21.69
N ALA A 233 -17.45 -11.44 22.50
CA ALA A 233 -16.73 -10.18 22.27
C ALA A 233 -15.80 -10.21 21.03
N PHE A 234 -15.49 -11.38 20.50
CA PHE A 234 -14.53 -11.58 19.41
C PHE A 234 -15.18 -12.16 18.14
N GLY A 235 -16.51 -12.08 18.04
CA GLY A 235 -17.27 -12.55 16.90
C GLY A 235 -17.19 -11.63 15.68
N VAL A 236 -17.86 -12.04 14.61
CA VAL A 236 -17.88 -11.31 13.32
C VAL A 236 -18.47 -9.90 13.47
N SER A 237 -19.50 -9.73 14.30
CA SER A 237 -20.12 -8.42 14.55
C SER A 237 -19.13 -7.40 15.12
N ALA A 238 -18.25 -7.83 16.04
CA ALA A 238 -17.17 -6.98 16.54
C ALA A 238 -16.17 -6.62 15.41
N GLY A 239 -15.83 -7.60 14.55
CA GLY A 239 -14.97 -7.37 13.38
C GLY A 239 -15.54 -6.34 12.41
N ILE A 240 -16.85 -6.42 12.13
CA ILE A 240 -17.58 -5.42 11.35
C ILE A 240 -17.51 -4.07 12.04
N GLY A 241 -17.77 -4.01 13.36
CA GLY A 241 -17.70 -2.77 14.13
C GLY A 241 -16.34 -2.07 14.02
N TYR A 242 -15.24 -2.80 14.17
CA TYR A 242 -13.88 -2.24 14.01
C TYR A 242 -13.63 -1.73 12.57
N LEU A 243 -14.09 -2.46 11.56
CA LEU A 243 -13.96 -1.99 10.16
C LEU A 243 -14.75 -0.70 9.93
N LEU A 244 -15.97 -0.61 10.47
CA LEU A 244 -16.79 0.60 10.39
C LEU A 244 -16.11 1.79 11.06
N MET A 245 -15.48 1.60 12.23
CA MET A 245 -14.69 2.65 12.89
C MET A 245 -13.58 3.19 11.97
N ALA A 246 -12.86 2.32 11.29
CA ALA A 246 -11.81 2.71 10.36
C ALA A 246 -12.35 3.45 9.12
N VAL A 247 -13.47 3.00 8.56
CA VAL A 247 -14.08 3.59 7.35
C VAL A 247 -14.74 4.93 7.65
N VAL A 248 -15.56 5.01 8.69
CA VAL A 248 -16.26 6.25 9.12
C VAL A 248 -15.27 7.32 9.53
N GLY A 249 -14.21 6.94 10.24
CA GLY A 249 -13.17 7.87 10.63
C GLY A 249 -12.42 8.47 9.44
N GLY A 250 -12.25 7.70 8.39
CA GLY A 250 -11.56 8.06 7.15
C GLY A 250 -10.54 7.01 6.74
N ALA A 251 -10.89 6.26 5.70
CA ALA A 251 -10.02 5.23 5.15
C ALA A 251 -8.67 5.84 4.73
N GLY A 252 -7.58 5.33 5.28
CA GLY A 252 -6.23 5.79 4.98
C GLY A 252 -5.67 6.90 5.89
N GLN A 253 -6.42 7.33 6.90
CA GLN A 253 -6.02 8.40 7.83
C GLN A 253 -5.91 7.88 9.26
N VAL A 254 -4.68 7.84 9.82
CA VAL A 254 -4.42 7.28 11.16
C VAL A 254 -5.22 8.00 12.25
N PHE A 255 -5.31 9.32 12.20
CA PHE A 255 -6.13 10.09 13.15
C PHE A 255 -7.64 9.88 12.91
N GLY A 256 -8.03 9.52 11.68
CA GLY A 256 -9.39 9.10 11.37
C GLY A 256 -9.81 7.88 12.16
N ALA A 257 -8.91 6.91 12.39
CA ALA A 257 -9.19 5.74 13.21
C ALA A 257 -9.64 6.12 14.64
N LEU A 258 -9.00 7.13 15.25
CA LEU A 258 -9.37 7.61 16.58
C LEU A 258 -10.75 8.27 16.58
N LEU A 259 -11.02 9.11 15.57
CA LEU A 259 -12.33 9.75 15.42
C LEU A 259 -13.43 8.73 15.18
N GLY A 260 -13.20 7.76 14.31
CA GLY A 260 -14.16 6.72 14.01
C GLY A 260 -14.42 5.80 15.20
N ALA A 261 -13.37 5.40 15.93
CA ALA A 261 -13.52 4.65 17.18
C ALA A 261 -14.34 5.42 18.20
N GLY A 262 -14.04 6.71 18.38
CA GLY A 262 -14.79 7.58 19.29
C GLY A 262 -16.26 7.71 18.89
N LEU A 263 -16.53 8.09 17.65
CA LEU A 263 -17.90 8.29 17.17
C LEU A 263 -18.72 7.00 17.26
N VAL A 264 -18.20 5.88 16.74
CA VAL A 264 -18.93 4.62 16.68
C VAL A 264 -19.21 4.09 18.10
N THR A 265 -18.25 4.20 19.03
CA THR A 265 -18.41 3.75 20.41
C THR A 265 -19.43 4.62 21.15
N ILE A 266 -19.32 5.96 21.08
CA ILE A 266 -20.26 6.88 21.71
C ILE A 266 -21.67 6.70 21.14
N LEU A 267 -21.77 6.59 19.80
CA LEU A 267 -23.06 6.42 19.15
C LEU A 267 -23.75 5.13 19.57
N ARG A 268 -23.00 4.03 19.65
CA ARG A 268 -23.54 2.75 20.11
C ARG A 268 -24.04 2.85 21.55
N ASP A 269 -23.27 3.45 22.44
CA ASP A 269 -23.64 3.66 23.83
C ASP A 269 -24.90 4.51 23.96
N VAL A 270 -24.97 5.64 23.26
CA VAL A 270 -26.16 6.52 23.25
C VAL A 270 -27.39 5.79 22.70
N LEU A 271 -27.26 5.04 21.62
CA LEU A 271 -28.40 4.30 21.05
C LEU A 271 -28.88 3.18 21.99
N GLN A 272 -27.97 2.48 22.67
CA GLN A 272 -28.32 1.46 23.68
C GLN A 272 -29.14 2.04 24.86
N ASP A 273 -28.87 3.28 25.26
CA ASP A 273 -29.58 3.94 26.36
C ASP A 273 -30.89 4.59 25.90
N TRP A 274 -30.95 5.21 24.73
CA TRP A 274 -32.10 6.02 24.28
C TRP A 274 -33.19 5.21 23.58
N LEU A 275 -32.84 4.21 22.74
CA LEU A 275 -33.83 3.45 21.95
C LEU A 275 -34.84 2.68 22.83
N PRO A 276 -34.43 1.95 23.90
CA PRO A 276 -35.36 1.30 24.79
C PRO A 276 -36.34 2.28 25.50
N ARG A 277 -35.86 3.49 25.80
CA ARG A 277 -36.68 4.54 26.41
C ARG A 277 -37.73 5.09 25.45
N LEU A 278 -37.44 5.14 24.14
CA LEU A 278 -38.33 5.68 23.11
C LEU A 278 -39.39 4.66 22.68
N PHE A 279 -38.98 3.40 22.49
CA PHE A 279 -39.86 2.36 21.92
C PHE A 279 -40.44 1.38 22.92
N GLY A 280 -40.09 1.50 24.21
CA GLY A 280 -40.69 0.71 25.29
C GLY A 280 -40.50 -0.81 25.20
N ALA A 281 -39.62 -1.30 24.35
CA ALA A 281 -39.43 -2.71 24.09
C ALA A 281 -37.94 -3.08 24.07
N SER A 282 -37.63 -4.25 24.62
CA SER A 282 -36.32 -4.91 24.52
C SER A 282 -36.16 -5.58 23.14
N GLY A 283 -35.90 -4.80 22.11
CA GLY A 283 -35.61 -5.31 20.75
C GLY A 283 -34.27 -4.82 20.27
N ASN A 284 -33.64 -5.55 19.35
CA ASN A 284 -32.34 -5.19 18.70
C ASN A 284 -32.47 -4.00 17.72
N TYR A 285 -33.26 -2.98 18.10
CA TYR A 285 -33.45 -1.77 17.27
C TYR A 285 -32.17 -0.93 17.15
N GLU A 286 -31.22 -1.12 18.08
CA GLU A 286 -29.95 -0.39 18.08
C GLU A 286 -29.11 -0.70 16.83
N ASP A 287 -29.01 -1.97 16.43
CA ASP A 287 -28.23 -2.37 15.25
C ASP A 287 -28.85 -1.79 13.97
N LEU A 288 -30.20 -1.74 13.89
CA LEU A 288 -30.90 -1.12 12.76
C LEU A 288 -30.67 0.40 12.70
N ALA A 289 -30.89 1.08 13.84
CA ALA A 289 -30.69 2.53 13.92
C ALA A 289 -29.24 2.91 13.67
N PHE A 290 -28.31 2.14 14.22
CA PHE A 290 -26.88 2.28 13.99
C PHE A 290 -26.53 2.12 12.50
N GLY A 291 -27.06 1.07 11.83
CA GLY A 291 -26.85 0.85 10.40
C GLY A 291 -27.36 1.99 9.52
N ILE A 292 -28.59 2.49 9.79
CA ILE A 292 -29.17 3.63 9.06
C ILE A 292 -28.33 4.89 9.23
N LEU A 293 -27.94 5.20 10.47
CA LEU A 293 -27.17 6.40 10.77
C LEU A 293 -25.77 6.33 10.14
N LEU A 294 -25.16 5.16 10.16
CA LEU A 294 -23.87 4.91 9.55
C LEU A 294 -23.92 5.11 8.02
N ILE A 295 -24.95 4.59 7.35
CA ILE A 295 -25.16 4.80 5.92
C ILE A 295 -25.33 6.30 5.64
N ALA A 296 -26.10 7.03 6.44
CA ALA A 296 -26.27 8.47 6.29
C ALA A 296 -24.94 9.23 6.43
N ILE A 297 -24.11 8.87 7.42
CA ILE A 297 -22.78 9.47 7.61
C ILE A 297 -21.90 9.19 6.39
N LEU A 298 -21.86 7.96 5.88
CA LEU A 298 -21.04 7.59 4.72
C LEU A 298 -21.52 8.24 3.42
N GLN A 299 -22.83 8.48 3.26
CA GLN A 299 -23.36 9.24 2.11
C GLN A 299 -22.94 10.72 2.16
N GLY A 300 -22.92 11.33 3.35
CA GLY A 300 -22.50 12.71 3.55
C GLY A 300 -20.99 12.92 3.52
N ALA A 301 -20.22 11.93 3.97
CA ALA A 301 -18.76 11.98 4.11
C ALA A 301 -18.11 10.74 3.44
N ARG A 302 -18.12 10.72 2.10
CA ARG A 302 -17.62 9.59 1.28
C ARG A 302 -16.16 9.20 1.56
N GLU A 303 -15.34 10.16 1.98
CA GLU A 303 -13.93 9.95 2.35
C GLU A 303 -13.75 9.76 3.86
N GLY A 304 -14.85 9.66 4.62
CA GLY A 304 -14.88 9.64 6.09
C GLY A 304 -14.83 11.03 6.71
N LEU A 305 -14.81 11.07 8.04
CA LEU A 305 -14.91 12.32 8.82
C LEU A 305 -13.60 13.11 8.92
N TRP A 306 -12.45 12.41 8.88
CA TRP A 306 -11.15 13.07 9.06
C TRP A 306 -10.88 14.19 8.05
N PRO A 307 -11.16 14.09 6.74
CA PRO A 307 -10.95 15.18 5.80
C PRO A 307 -11.70 16.47 6.17
N LEU A 308 -12.86 16.36 6.83
CA LEU A 308 -13.62 17.52 7.31
C LEU A 308 -12.89 18.20 8.47
N VAL A 309 -12.38 17.42 9.43
CA VAL A 309 -11.61 17.91 10.58
C VAL A 309 -10.24 18.45 10.13
N ALA A 310 -9.59 17.77 9.19
CA ALA A 310 -8.28 18.15 8.69
C ALA A 310 -8.27 19.53 8.02
N ARG A 311 -9.40 19.99 7.46
CA ARG A 311 -9.55 21.36 6.91
C ARG A 311 -9.38 22.45 7.98
N LEU A 312 -9.66 22.13 9.24
CA LEU A 312 -9.51 23.04 10.39
C LEU A 312 -8.07 23.07 10.91
N LEU A 313 -7.25 22.08 10.52
CA LEU A 313 -5.86 21.97 10.95
C LEU A 313 -4.92 22.73 9.98
N PRO A 314 -3.75 23.18 10.46
CA PRO A 314 -2.77 23.81 9.57
C PRO A 314 -2.30 22.83 8.51
N ALA A 315 -2.13 23.32 7.28
CA ALA A 315 -1.61 22.52 6.17
C ALA A 315 -0.30 21.83 6.57
N GLN A 316 -0.20 20.55 6.22
CA GLN A 316 1.01 19.77 6.49
C GLN A 316 2.19 20.40 5.74
N ARG A 317 3.30 20.60 6.43
CA ARG A 317 4.51 21.16 5.80
C ARG A 317 5.02 20.16 4.77
N SER A 318 5.39 20.67 3.60
CA SER A 318 6.12 19.88 2.60
C SER A 318 7.41 19.33 3.22
N ARG A 319 7.74 18.09 2.88
CA ARG A 319 8.97 17.44 3.33
C ARG A 319 10.17 18.23 2.80
N ALA A 320 11.07 18.65 3.68
CA ALA A 320 12.34 19.21 3.25
C ALA A 320 13.19 18.12 2.60
N VAL A 321 13.71 18.38 1.42
CA VAL A 321 14.60 17.48 0.69
C VAL A 321 16.04 17.94 0.91
N ASP A 322 16.87 17.04 1.38
CA ASP A 322 18.31 17.25 1.49
C ASP A 322 18.96 16.87 0.15
N GLU A 323 19.06 17.85 -0.74
CA GLU A 323 19.64 17.64 -2.08
C GLU A 323 21.15 17.40 -2.05
N ALA A 324 21.83 17.70 -0.94
CA ALA A 324 23.24 17.43 -0.76
C ALA A 324 23.50 15.97 -0.32
N ALA A 325 22.48 15.23 0.09
CA ALA A 325 22.63 13.84 0.45
C ALA A 325 23.10 13.01 -0.76
N PRO A 326 24.03 12.05 -0.58
CA PRO A 326 24.48 11.21 -1.68
C PRO A 326 23.30 10.40 -2.23
N ALA A 327 23.15 10.39 -3.57
CA ALA A 327 22.13 9.57 -4.23
C ALA A 327 22.37 8.07 -3.97
N MET A 328 21.32 7.28 -4.13
CA MET A 328 21.43 5.83 -4.02
C MET A 328 22.30 5.28 -5.15
N PRO A 329 23.19 4.31 -4.89
CA PRO A 329 23.98 3.69 -5.93
C PRO A 329 23.06 2.95 -6.89
N GLY A 330 23.31 3.10 -8.19
CA GLY A 330 22.63 2.30 -9.23
C GLY A 330 23.20 0.88 -9.33
N PRO A 331 22.50 -0.02 -10.04
CA PRO A 331 23.11 -1.26 -10.45
C PRO A 331 24.38 -0.97 -11.26
N PRO A 332 25.41 -1.84 -11.21
CA PRO A 332 26.61 -1.65 -11.98
C PRO A 332 26.26 -1.54 -13.47
N SER A 333 26.64 -0.44 -14.10
CA SER A 333 26.44 -0.22 -15.55
C SER A 333 27.43 -1.07 -16.35
N THR A 334 27.21 -2.38 -16.36
CA THR A 334 27.94 -3.27 -17.29
C THR A 334 27.35 -3.04 -18.67
N ARG A 335 28.10 -2.31 -19.55
CA ARG A 335 27.81 -2.32 -20.98
C ARG A 335 28.29 -3.65 -21.52
N PRO A 336 27.41 -4.50 -22.05
CA PRO A 336 27.82 -5.75 -22.65
C PRO A 336 28.56 -5.47 -23.98
N ASP A 337 29.45 -6.37 -24.37
CA ASP A 337 30.12 -6.34 -25.69
C ASP A 337 29.15 -6.67 -26.85
N GLY A 338 27.85 -6.78 -26.59
CA GLY A 338 26.79 -7.11 -27.54
C GLY A 338 25.52 -6.28 -27.29
N PRO A 339 24.37 -6.72 -27.84
CA PRO A 339 23.10 -6.02 -27.62
C PRO A 339 22.72 -6.01 -26.15
N LEU A 340 22.16 -4.88 -25.68
CA LEU A 340 21.69 -4.75 -24.29
C LEU A 340 20.46 -5.63 -24.02
N LEU A 341 19.52 -5.66 -24.99
CA LEU A 341 18.36 -6.57 -24.97
C LEU A 341 18.35 -7.35 -26.27
N ALA A 342 18.20 -8.68 -26.21
CA ALA A 342 18.02 -9.53 -27.36
C ALA A 342 16.84 -10.48 -27.18
N LEU A 343 15.96 -10.51 -28.17
CA LEU A 343 14.87 -11.44 -28.30
C LEU A 343 15.17 -12.42 -29.42
N ASP A 344 15.00 -13.71 -29.17
CA ASP A 344 15.25 -14.78 -30.15
C ASP A 344 14.05 -15.75 -30.15
N GLY A 345 13.27 -15.72 -31.24
CA GLY A 345 12.16 -16.60 -31.49
C GLY A 345 11.04 -16.54 -30.43
N VAL A 346 10.83 -15.40 -29.79
CA VAL A 346 9.87 -15.26 -28.68
C VAL A 346 8.45 -15.58 -29.12
N ARG A 347 7.79 -16.48 -28.37
CA ARG A 347 6.39 -16.88 -28.58
C ARG A 347 5.56 -16.72 -27.31
N LYS A 348 4.31 -16.28 -27.49
CA LYS A 348 3.32 -16.19 -26.41
C LYS A 348 1.93 -16.55 -26.90
N ARG A 349 1.25 -17.44 -26.15
CA ARG A 349 -0.09 -17.92 -26.43
C ARG A 349 -1.02 -17.65 -25.24
N PHE A 350 -2.27 -17.40 -25.52
CA PHE A 350 -3.35 -17.30 -24.52
C PHE A 350 -4.48 -18.24 -24.96
N GLY A 351 -4.54 -19.42 -24.37
CA GLY A 351 -5.45 -20.47 -24.86
C GLY A 351 -5.18 -20.82 -26.33
N GLY A 352 -6.17 -20.63 -27.19
CA GLY A 352 -6.04 -20.86 -28.64
C GLY A 352 -5.41 -19.73 -29.44
N LEU A 353 -5.23 -18.52 -28.85
CA LEU A 353 -4.70 -17.36 -29.54
C LEU A 353 -3.18 -17.30 -29.43
N VAL A 354 -2.47 -17.24 -30.57
CA VAL A 354 -1.04 -16.95 -30.63
C VAL A 354 -0.88 -15.44 -30.73
N ALA A 355 -0.51 -14.79 -29.62
CA ALA A 355 -0.41 -13.33 -29.55
C ALA A 355 0.97 -12.80 -29.99
N VAL A 356 2.02 -13.63 -29.87
CA VAL A 356 3.38 -13.37 -30.39
C VAL A 356 3.90 -14.67 -30.97
N ASN A 357 4.43 -14.62 -32.18
CA ASN A 357 4.85 -15.81 -32.95
C ASN A 357 6.26 -15.66 -33.51
N GLY A 358 7.26 -16.09 -32.75
CA GLY A 358 8.64 -16.19 -33.21
C GLY A 358 9.37 -14.84 -33.44
N VAL A 359 9.04 -13.84 -32.63
CA VAL A 359 9.60 -12.48 -32.77
C VAL A 359 11.09 -12.45 -32.33
N SER A 360 11.94 -11.93 -33.18
CA SER A 360 13.39 -11.77 -32.94
C SER A 360 13.82 -10.34 -33.32
N PHE A 361 14.45 -9.61 -32.40
CA PHE A 361 15.15 -8.35 -32.61
C PHE A 361 16.03 -8.04 -31.40
N ALA A 362 16.85 -7.01 -31.52
CA ALA A 362 17.73 -6.59 -30.42
C ALA A 362 17.64 -5.09 -30.18
N VAL A 363 18.05 -4.62 -28.99
CA VAL A 363 18.22 -3.20 -28.64
C VAL A 363 19.67 -2.99 -28.22
N GLY A 364 20.33 -2.05 -28.86
CA GLY A 364 21.70 -1.67 -28.56
C GLY A 364 21.82 -0.77 -27.33
N SER A 365 23.05 -0.64 -26.82
CA SER A 365 23.33 0.32 -25.73
C SER A 365 23.24 1.76 -26.24
N GLY A 366 22.42 2.59 -25.57
CA GLY A 366 22.21 4.00 -25.93
C GLY A 366 21.36 4.19 -27.20
N GLU A 367 20.58 3.19 -27.59
CA GLU A 367 19.68 3.20 -28.75
C GLU A 367 18.22 3.43 -28.32
N ILE A 368 17.45 4.18 -29.11
CA ILE A 368 15.99 4.28 -29.02
C ILE A 368 15.40 3.41 -30.13
N VAL A 369 14.81 2.28 -29.75
CA VAL A 369 14.05 1.40 -30.64
C VAL A 369 12.57 1.61 -30.44
N ALA A 370 11.81 1.86 -31.51
CA ALA A 370 10.37 1.92 -31.47
C ALA A 370 9.75 0.60 -31.94
N LEU A 371 8.77 0.10 -31.21
CA LEU A 371 7.95 -1.06 -31.58
C LEU A 371 6.56 -0.56 -31.98
N ILE A 372 6.25 -0.68 -33.26
CA ILE A 372 4.98 -0.21 -33.82
C ILE A 372 4.16 -1.35 -34.44
N GLY A 373 2.95 -1.07 -34.86
CA GLY A 373 2.05 -2.01 -35.52
C GLY A 373 0.59 -1.71 -35.21
N PRO A 374 -0.36 -2.30 -35.92
CA PRO A 374 -1.79 -2.10 -35.68
C PRO A 374 -2.25 -2.59 -34.29
N ASN A 375 -3.48 -2.28 -33.92
CA ASN A 375 -4.07 -2.80 -32.69
C ASN A 375 -4.21 -4.32 -32.79
N GLY A 376 -3.80 -5.03 -31.73
CA GLY A 376 -3.81 -6.51 -31.74
C GLY A 376 -2.54 -7.15 -32.31
N ALA A 377 -1.58 -6.39 -32.83
CA ALA A 377 -0.31 -6.91 -33.40
C ALA A 377 0.62 -7.61 -32.38
N GLY A 378 0.27 -7.65 -31.08
CA GLY A 378 1.07 -8.35 -30.07
C GLY A 378 2.07 -7.48 -29.29
N LYS A 379 2.16 -6.17 -29.55
CA LYS A 379 3.12 -5.23 -28.94
C LYS A 379 3.14 -5.28 -27.42
N SER A 380 1.98 -5.07 -26.78
CA SER A 380 1.86 -5.07 -25.31
C SER A 380 2.15 -6.46 -24.72
N THR A 381 1.82 -7.52 -25.46
CA THR A 381 2.14 -8.90 -25.06
C THR A 381 3.65 -9.12 -25.04
N LEU A 382 4.36 -8.64 -26.06
CA LEU A 382 5.82 -8.72 -26.13
C LEU A 382 6.48 -7.90 -25.01
N PHE A 383 5.98 -6.68 -24.73
CA PHE A 383 6.42 -5.87 -23.59
C PHE A 383 6.22 -6.59 -22.25
N ASN A 384 5.09 -7.28 -22.09
CA ASN A 384 4.80 -8.07 -20.89
C ASN A 384 5.76 -9.26 -20.77
N ALA A 385 6.15 -9.88 -21.89
CA ALA A 385 7.15 -10.96 -21.89
C ALA A 385 8.54 -10.45 -21.48
N VAL A 386 9.00 -9.32 -22.03
CA VAL A 386 10.30 -8.71 -21.70
C VAL A 386 10.35 -8.24 -20.25
N SER A 387 9.24 -7.74 -19.69
CA SER A 387 9.18 -7.25 -18.31
C SER A 387 8.80 -8.31 -17.27
N GLY A 388 8.62 -9.58 -17.66
CA GLY A 388 8.29 -10.70 -16.77
C GLY A 388 6.86 -10.71 -16.23
N ILE A 389 5.98 -9.81 -16.72
CA ILE A 389 4.56 -9.77 -16.33
C ILE A 389 3.80 -10.97 -16.89
N ALA A 390 4.10 -11.35 -18.15
CA ALA A 390 3.56 -12.52 -18.81
C ALA A 390 4.73 -13.26 -19.50
N PRO A 391 5.41 -14.19 -18.82
CA PRO A 391 6.58 -14.87 -19.36
C PRO A 391 6.34 -15.50 -20.74
N ALA A 392 7.34 -15.50 -21.60
CA ALA A 392 7.29 -16.17 -22.89
C ALA A 392 7.04 -17.69 -22.70
N ASP A 393 6.29 -18.28 -23.61
CA ASP A 393 6.06 -19.72 -23.59
C ASP A 393 7.20 -20.48 -24.31
N ASP A 394 7.82 -19.82 -25.31
CA ASP A 394 8.97 -20.34 -26.06
C ASP A 394 9.86 -19.17 -26.54
N GLY A 395 11.05 -19.50 -26.98
CA GLY A 395 12.08 -18.53 -27.37
C GLY A 395 12.90 -18.05 -26.16
N ARG A 396 13.79 -17.08 -26.40
CA ARG A 396 14.74 -16.56 -25.42
C ARG A 396 14.68 -15.04 -25.33
N VAL A 397 14.83 -14.51 -24.14
CA VAL A 397 14.98 -13.08 -23.87
C VAL A 397 16.24 -12.89 -23.04
N HIS A 398 17.24 -12.21 -23.60
CA HIS A 398 18.50 -11.93 -22.91
C HIS A 398 18.58 -10.43 -22.60
N PHE A 399 18.98 -10.10 -21.40
CA PHE A 399 19.30 -8.74 -20.98
C PHE A 399 20.74 -8.70 -20.45
N ALA A 400 21.59 -7.85 -21.05
CA ALA A 400 23.01 -7.77 -20.77
C ALA A 400 23.70 -9.16 -20.79
N GLY A 401 23.33 -9.99 -21.77
CA GLY A 401 23.88 -11.34 -21.98
C GLY A 401 23.29 -12.43 -21.07
N ALA A 402 22.45 -12.09 -20.09
CA ALA A 402 21.83 -13.05 -19.19
C ALA A 402 20.36 -13.34 -19.57
N PRO A 403 19.87 -14.59 -19.46
CA PRO A 403 18.48 -14.94 -19.74
C PRO A 403 17.55 -14.37 -18.68
N ILE A 404 16.40 -13.78 -19.11
CA ILE A 404 15.41 -13.17 -18.23
C ILE A 404 13.98 -13.65 -18.49
N GLU A 405 13.74 -14.51 -19.46
CA GLU A 405 12.40 -14.93 -19.92
C GLU A 405 11.55 -15.62 -18.84
N ARG A 406 12.17 -16.12 -17.77
CA ARG A 406 11.48 -16.78 -16.63
C ARG A 406 11.62 -16.01 -15.33
N GLU A 407 12.22 -14.83 -15.37
CA GLU A 407 12.39 -14.02 -14.17
C GLU A 407 11.11 -13.23 -13.83
N SER A 408 10.89 -12.99 -12.54
CA SER A 408 9.81 -12.12 -12.09
C SER A 408 10.10 -10.65 -12.40
N PRO A 409 9.07 -9.79 -12.51
CA PRO A 409 9.25 -8.36 -12.75
C PRO A 409 10.22 -7.70 -11.77
N GLN A 410 10.20 -8.12 -10.50
CA GLN A 410 11.09 -7.59 -9.45
C GLN A 410 12.56 -7.95 -9.72
N HIS A 411 12.84 -9.14 -10.24
CA HIS A 411 14.21 -9.55 -10.59
C HIS A 411 14.70 -8.83 -11.84
N ILE A 412 13.84 -8.68 -12.84
CA ILE A 412 14.14 -7.92 -14.06
C ILE A 412 14.43 -6.45 -13.73
N ALA A 413 13.65 -5.84 -12.83
CA ALA A 413 13.91 -4.50 -12.33
C ALA A 413 15.27 -4.39 -11.61
N ARG A 414 15.64 -5.38 -10.79
CA ARG A 414 16.98 -5.45 -10.15
C ARG A 414 18.13 -5.53 -11.13
N ARG A 415 17.90 -6.10 -12.33
CA ARG A 415 18.91 -6.14 -13.39
C ARG A 415 19.09 -4.81 -14.10
N GLY A 416 18.18 -3.85 -13.91
CA GLY A 416 18.26 -2.52 -14.52
C GLY A 416 17.33 -2.30 -15.70
N VAL A 417 16.22 -3.03 -15.78
CA VAL A 417 15.13 -2.76 -16.72
C VAL A 417 14.02 -2.03 -15.96
N ALA A 418 13.68 -0.82 -16.37
CA ALA A 418 12.56 -0.07 -15.83
C ALA A 418 11.42 0.03 -16.84
N ARG A 419 10.17 0.01 -16.38
CA ARG A 419 8.99 0.09 -17.25
C ARG A 419 7.99 1.14 -16.76
N THR A 420 7.40 1.88 -17.72
CA THR A 420 6.17 2.66 -17.52
C THR A 420 4.96 1.87 -18.03
N PHE A 421 3.75 2.37 -17.76
CA PHE A 421 2.50 1.71 -18.14
C PHE A 421 1.63 2.63 -18.99
N GLN A 422 0.80 2.03 -19.85
CA GLN A 422 -0.12 2.75 -20.74
C GLN A 422 -1.03 3.72 -19.97
N HIS A 423 -1.56 3.32 -18.80
CA HIS A 423 -2.32 4.20 -17.91
C HIS A 423 -1.42 4.71 -16.78
N VAL A 424 -1.48 6.01 -16.53
CA VAL A 424 -0.74 6.64 -15.43
C VAL A 424 -1.10 5.99 -14.09
N LYS A 425 -0.10 5.44 -13.40
CA LYS A 425 -0.22 4.75 -12.10
C LYS A 425 0.49 5.51 -10.98
N LEU A 426 0.24 6.82 -10.91
CA LEU A 426 0.68 7.64 -9.78
C LEU A 426 -0.32 7.53 -8.63
N ILE A 427 0.15 7.74 -7.42
CA ILE A 427 -0.68 7.82 -6.21
C ILE A 427 -1.09 9.28 -6.05
N PRO A 428 -2.37 9.65 -6.30
CA PRO A 428 -2.80 11.04 -6.43
C PRO A 428 -2.59 11.87 -5.16
N GLU A 429 -2.71 11.22 -3.99
CA GLU A 429 -2.62 11.84 -2.67
C GLU A 429 -1.18 12.13 -2.26
N LEU A 430 -0.21 11.43 -2.84
CA LEU A 430 1.21 11.66 -2.59
C LEU A 430 1.72 12.83 -3.42
N SER A 431 2.74 13.51 -2.89
CA SER A 431 3.48 14.50 -3.65
C SER A 431 4.21 13.86 -4.84
N VAL A 432 4.59 14.68 -5.83
CA VAL A 432 5.36 14.25 -6.99
C VAL A 432 6.63 13.55 -6.56
N ILE A 433 7.38 14.13 -5.62
CA ILE A 433 8.64 13.54 -5.17
C ILE A 433 8.44 12.21 -4.42
N GLU A 434 7.36 12.03 -3.67
CA GLU A 434 7.03 10.75 -3.01
C GLU A 434 6.68 9.67 -4.03
N ASN A 435 5.96 10.02 -5.11
CA ASN A 435 5.70 9.12 -6.22
C ASN A 435 6.99 8.69 -6.92
N VAL A 436 7.91 9.62 -7.16
CA VAL A 436 9.20 9.34 -7.79
C VAL A 436 10.09 8.51 -6.86
N ALA A 437 10.10 8.80 -5.56
CA ALA A 437 10.83 8.06 -4.53
C ALA A 437 10.42 6.57 -4.45
N LEU A 438 9.20 6.19 -4.87
CA LEU A 438 8.78 4.79 -4.99
C LEU A 438 9.68 4.01 -5.96
N GLY A 439 10.17 4.64 -7.04
CA GLY A 439 11.09 4.02 -8.00
C GLY A 439 12.42 3.59 -7.38
N ALA A 440 12.84 4.21 -6.28
CA ALA A 440 14.04 3.83 -5.55
C ALA A 440 13.80 2.70 -4.51
N HIS A 441 12.65 2.01 -4.55
CA HIS A 441 12.29 1.00 -3.56
C HIS A 441 13.32 -0.13 -3.42
N LEU A 442 13.91 -0.57 -4.54
CA LEU A 442 14.89 -1.66 -4.55
C LEU A 442 16.22 -1.32 -3.87
N HIS A 443 16.56 -0.04 -3.77
CA HIS A 443 17.84 0.40 -3.21
C HIS A 443 17.81 0.53 -1.68
N GLY A 444 16.62 0.46 -1.06
CA GLY A 444 16.47 0.51 0.38
C GLY A 444 16.38 -0.88 1.01
N HIS A 445 16.89 -0.99 2.26
CA HIS A 445 16.93 -2.24 3.02
C HIS A 445 16.21 -2.16 4.36
N ALA A 446 15.84 -0.97 4.82
CA ALA A 446 15.18 -0.76 6.09
C ALA A 446 13.87 -1.56 6.19
N GLY A 447 13.75 -2.39 7.22
CA GLY A 447 12.57 -3.23 7.48
C GLY A 447 11.50 -2.52 8.29
N LEU A 448 10.43 -3.26 8.64
CA LEU A 448 9.27 -2.76 9.38
C LEU A 448 9.65 -2.06 10.70
N LEU A 449 10.46 -2.71 11.54
CA LEU A 449 10.84 -2.14 12.84
C LEU A 449 11.67 -0.87 12.70
N ALA A 450 12.60 -0.84 11.72
CA ALA A 450 13.39 0.36 11.45
C ALA A 450 12.51 1.53 11.00
N ALA A 451 11.51 1.26 10.15
CA ALA A 451 10.54 2.25 9.69
C ALA A 451 9.70 2.79 10.87
N MET A 452 9.13 1.91 11.70
CA MET A 452 8.32 2.30 12.86
C MET A 452 9.09 3.17 13.87
N LEU A 453 10.38 2.85 14.10
CA LEU A 453 11.25 3.55 15.05
C LEU A 453 12.05 4.70 14.43
N ARG A 454 11.82 5.02 13.14
CA ARG A 454 12.55 6.06 12.39
C ARG A 454 14.06 5.84 12.29
N LEU A 455 14.53 4.62 12.34
CA LEU A 455 15.93 4.27 12.17
C LEU A 455 16.37 4.27 10.69
N ASP A 456 15.40 4.39 9.77
CA ASP A 456 15.56 4.47 8.32
C ASP A 456 15.88 5.88 7.77
N ARG A 457 16.02 6.89 8.62
CA ARG A 457 16.16 8.29 8.22
C ARG A 457 17.31 8.60 7.26
N ALA A 458 18.45 7.93 7.43
CA ALA A 458 19.59 8.09 6.53
C ALA A 458 19.29 7.53 5.12
N GLU A 459 18.64 6.37 5.06
CA GLU A 459 18.19 5.74 3.82
C GLU A 459 17.15 6.61 3.12
N GLU A 460 16.13 7.08 3.85
CA GLU A 460 15.08 7.96 3.33
C GLU A 460 15.65 9.26 2.73
N ARG A 461 16.61 9.90 3.38
CA ARG A 461 17.28 11.10 2.83
C ARG A 461 17.91 10.83 1.47
N ARG A 462 18.61 9.71 1.31
CA ARG A 462 19.24 9.30 0.05
C ARG A 462 18.22 8.98 -1.03
N ILE A 463 17.12 8.29 -0.68
CA ILE A 463 16.00 8.00 -1.60
C ILE A 463 15.41 9.31 -2.14
N PHE A 464 15.13 10.28 -1.26
CA PHE A 464 14.55 11.56 -1.67
C PHE A 464 15.54 12.44 -2.46
N ALA A 465 16.83 12.40 -2.15
CA ALA A 465 17.86 13.06 -2.94
C ALA A 465 17.92 12.47 -4.37
N THR A 466 17.85 11.13 -4.49
CA THR A 466 17.76 10.46 -5.79
C THR A 466 16.52 10.88 -6.58
N ALA A 467 15.36 10.91 -5.93
CA ALA A 467 14.11 11.33 -6.55
C ALA A 467 14.16 12.81 -7.02
N ALA A 468 14.72 13.71 -6.21
CA ALA A 468 14.90 15.11 -6.57
C ALA A 468 15.85 15.27 -7.78
N ALA A 469 16.94 14.52 -7.81
CA ALA A 469 17.87 14.53 -8.94
C ALA A 469 17.18 14.09 -10.25
N GLN A 470 16.36 13.03 -10.21
CA GLN A 470 15.62 12.60 -11.41
C GLN A 470 14.54 13.61 -11.83
N LEU A 471 13.84 14.23 -10.88
CA LEU A 471 12.88 15.30 -11.19
C LEU A 471 13.55 16.53 -11.83
N LYS A 472 14.77 16.87 -11.39
CA LYS A 472 15.57 17.93 -12.03
C LYS A 472 15.95 17.53 -13.46
N ARG A 473 16.37 16.26 -13.66
CA ARG A 473 16.79 15.73 -14.97
C ARG A 473 15.68 15.77 -16.01
N VAL A 474 14.42 15.60 -15.58
CA VAL A 474 13.25 15.65 -16.47
C VAL A 474 12.54 17.03 -16.47
N GLY A 475 13.11 18.06 -15.84
CA GLY A 475 12.57 19.42 -15.87
C GLY A 475 11.38 19.69 -14.94
N LEU A 476 11.10 18.82 -13.96
CA LEU A 476 9.95 18.94 -13.04
C LEU A 476 10.33 19.35 -11.60
N ALA A 477 11.52 19.90 -11.37
CA ALA A 477 11.99 20.33 -10.04
C ALA A 477 11.00 21.26 -9.32
N GLY A 478 10.39 22.22 -10.02
CA GLY A 478 9.43 23.17 -9.44
C GLY A 478 8.10 22.56 -8.97
N ASN A 479 7.81 21.30 -9.36
CA ASN A 479 6.54 20.64 -9.04
C ASN A 479 6.69 19.56 -7.95
N MET A 480 7.89 19.34 -7.39
CA MET A 480 8.19 18.18 -6.55
C MET A 480 7.30 18.04 -5.31
N HIS A 481 6.81 19.16 -4.77
CA HIS A 481 5.98 19.17 -3.56
C HIS A 481 4.47 19.25 -3.83
N ARG A 482 4.05 19.34 -5.11
CA ARG A 482 2.63 19.31 -5.47
C ARG A 482 2.09 17.90 -5.35
N ALA A 483 0.80 17.76 -5.01
CA ALA A 483 0.11 16.46 -5.08
C ALA A 483 0.08 15.99 -6.55
N ALA A 484 0.38 14.72 -6.79
CA ALA A 484 0.45 14.16 -8.14
C ALA A 484 -0.89 14.28 -8.89
N GLY A 485 -2.02 14.15 -8.17
CA GLY A 485 -3.36 14.31 -8.75
C GLY A 485 -3.69 15.73 -9.25
N GLN A 486 -2.85 16.73 -8.96
CA GLN A 486 -3.03 18.11 -9.44
C GLN A 486 -2.24 18.44 -10.71
N LEU A 487 -1.50 17.47 -11.25
CA LEU A 487 -0.69 17.66 -12.45
C LEU A 487 -1.52 17.50 -13.73
N ALA A 488 -1.11 18.17 -14.81
CA ALA A 488 -1.61 17.87 -16.15
C ALA A 488 -1.09 16.49 -16.62
N LEU A 489 -1.84 15.85 -17.55
CA LEU A 489 -1.50 14.50 -18.03
C LEU A 489 -0.06 14.39 -18.54
N GLY A 490 0.40 15.37 -19.34
CA GLY A 490 1.78 15.38 -19.83
C GLY A 490 2.82 15.41 -18.71
N GLN A 491 2.56 16.21 -17.66
CA GLN A 491 3.44 16.23 -16.48
C GLN A 491 3.41 14.89 -15.71
N MET A 492 2.22 14.26 -15.59
CA MET A 492 2.11 12.94 -14.95
C MET A 492 2.92 11.87 -15.69
N ARG A 493 2.92 11.87 -17.02
CA ARG A 493 3.75 10.99 -17.85
C ARG A 493 5.25 11.19 -17.59
N VAL A 494 5.70 12.43 -17.54
CA VAL A 494 7.10 12.74 -17.22
C VAL A 494 7.47 12.33 -15.78
N VAL A 495 6.55 12.44 -14.82
CA VAL A 495 6.74 11.92 -13.45
C VAL A 495 6.89 10.39 -13.43
N GLU A 496 6.15 9.65 -14.25
CA GLU A 496 6.33 8.19 -14.39
C GLU A 496 7.72 7.83 -14.93
N ILE A 497 8.22 8.59 -15.90
CA ILE A 497 9.59 8.43 -16.38
C ILE A 497 10.59 8.73 -15.26
N ALA A 498 10.44 9.84 -14.53
CA ALA A 498 11.30 10.17 -13.41
C ALA A 498 11.30 9.07 -12.33
N ARG A 499 10.13 8.47 -12.05
CA ARG A 499 10.00 7.32 -11.14
C ARG A 499 10.77 6.10 -11.67
N ALA A 500 10.65 5.78 -12.96
CA ALA A 500 11.40 4.69 -13.58
C ALA A 500 12.91 4.93 -13.54
N LEU A 501 13.36 6.18 -13.73
CA LEU A 501 14.78 6.56 -13.66
C LEU A 501 15.37 6.41 -12.24
N CYS A 502 14.55 6.42 -11.18
CA CYS A 502 15.05 6.17 -9.83
C CYS A 502 15.56 4.74 -9.59
N LEU A 503 15.23 3.79 -10.47
CA LEU A 503 15.85 2.47 -10.49
C LEU A 503 17.30 2.51 -11.00
N ASN A 504 17.75 3.64 -11.55
CA ASN A 504 19.00 3.78 -12.31
C ASN A 504 19.11 2.73 -13.43
N PRO A 505 18.10 2.60 -14.32
CA PRO A 505 18.05 1.53 -15.30
C PRO A 505 19.08 1.74 -16.42
N SER A 506 19.47 0.62 -17.07
CA SER A 506 20.19 0.65 -18.35
C SER A 506 19.23 0.63 -19.55
N LEU A 507 18.02 0.05 -19.34
CA LEU A 507 16.94 -0.01 -20.35
C LEU A 507 15.65 0.54 -19.78
N LEU A 508 15.03 1.46 -20.51
CA LEU A 508 13.72 2.03 -20.20
C LEU A 508 12.68 1.51 -21.21
N LEU A 509 11.67 0.80 -20.72
CA LEU A 509 10.52 0.32 -21.48
C LEU A 509 9.38 1.32 -21.33
N LEU A 510 8.94 1.94 -22.43
CA LEU A 510 7.86 2.93 -22.45
C LEU A 510 6.66 2.40 -23.23
N ASP A 511 5.50 2.34 -22.58
CA ASP A 511 4.25 1.85 -23.15
C ASP A 511 3.32 3.02 -23.46
N GLU A 512 3.22 3.40 -24.72
CA GLU A 512 2.41 4.52 -25.26
C GLU A 512 2.58 5.83 -24.45
N PRO A 513 3.82 6.33 -24.27
CA PRO A 513 4.06 7.49 -23.41
C PRO A 513 3.48 8.80 -24.00
N ALA A 514 3.26 8.89 -25.31
CA ALA A 514 2.70 10.06 -25.98
C ALA A 514 1.17 10.04 -26.09
N ALA A 515 0.50 8.96 -25.66
CA ALA A 515 -0.95 8.82 -25.76
C ALA A 515 -1.69 9.91 -24.98
N GLY A 516 -2.62 10.59 -25.64
CA GLY A 516 -3.44 11.67 -25.05
C GLY A 516 -2.71 13.00 -24.85
N LEU A 517 -1.45 13.14 -25.27
CA LEU A 517 -0.68 14.37 -25.18
C LEU A 517 -0.95 15.30 -26.37
N ARG A 518 -0.94 16.61 -26.09
CA ARG A 518 -0.96 17.65 -27.14
C ARG A 518 0.39 17.73 -27.85
N HIS A 519 0.42 18.29 -29.06
CA HIS A 519 1.62 18.38 -29.90
C HIS A 519 2.85 18.97 -29.13
N LYS A 520 2.68 20.08 -28.41
CA LYS A 520 3.75 20.69 -27.60
C LYS A 520 4.26 19.76 -26.47
N GLU A 521 3.34 19.00 -25.86
CA GLU A 521 3.67 18.06 -24.78
C GLU A 521 4.46 16.86 -25.34
N LYS A 522 4.10 16.36 -26.55
CA LYS A 522 4.84 15.33 -27.28
C LYS A 522 6.26 15.78 -27.61
N GLN A 523 6.42 17.02 -28.09
CA GLN A 523 7.74 17.61 -28.37
C GLN A 523 8.60 17.67 -27.10
N ALA A 524 8.05 18.17 -25.99
CA ALA A 524 8.75 18.24 -24.72
C ALA A 524 9.16 16.83 -24.22
N LEU A 525 8.27 15.83 -24.37
CA LEU A 525 8.57 14.44 -24.03
C LEU A 525 9.71 13.89 -24.91
N ALA A 526 9.67 14.14 -26.22
CA ALA A 526 10.73 13.70 -27.14
C ALA A 526 12.09 14.32 -26.78
N GLU A 527 12.13 15.59 -26.37
CA GLU A 527 13.36 16.24 -25.89
C GLU A 527 13.91 15.58 -24.62
N VAL A 528 13.04 15.25 -23.67
CA VAL A 528 13.44 14.49 -22.46
C VAL A 528 14.06 13.15 -22.86
N LEU A 529 13.43 12.39 -23.76
CA LEU A 529 13.92 11.08 -24.17
C LEU A 529 15.24 11.17 -24.96
N ARG A 530 15.39 12.16 -25.86
CA ARG A 530 16.67 12.43 -26.55
C ARG A 530 17.78 12.80 -25.55
N GLY A 531 17.44 13.62 -24.54
CA GLY A 531 18.38 13.96 -23.47
C GLY A 531 18.82 12.74 -22.66
N LEU A 532 17.91 11.83 -22.35
CA LEU A 532 18.24 10.57 -21.66
C LEU A 532 19.15 9.69 -22.52
N ARG A 533 18.85 9.54 -23.83
CA ARG A 533 19.68 8.82 -24.77
C ARG A 533 21.11 9.39 -24.87
N ALA A 534 21.22 10.73 -24.97
CA ALA A 534 22.52 11.40 -25.02
C ALA A 534 23.42 11.09 -23.81
N HIS A 535 22.79 10.74 -22.66
CA HIS A 535 23.48 10.27 -21.46
C HIS A 535 23.64 8.73 -21.39
N GLY A 536 23.43 8.03 -22.51
CA GLY A 536 23.66 6.59 -22.63
C GLY A 536 22.49 5.69 -22.21
N MET A 537 21.29 6.24 -22.01
CA MET A 537 20.07 5.45 -21.72
C MET A 537 19.59 4.76 -22.99
N SER A 538 19.30 3.46 -22.89
CA SER A 538 18.64 2.71 -23.97
C SER A 538 17.12 2.74 -23.73
N VAL A 539 16.34 2.88 -24.80
CA VAL A 539 14.88 2.98 -24.72
C VAL A 539 14.24 2.03 -25.72
N LEU A 540 13.29 1.24 -25.26
CA LEU A 540 12.35 0.53 -26.12
C LEU A 540 10.97 1.12 -25.90
N VAL A 541 10.38 1.75 -26.92
CA VAL A 541 9.10 2.45 -26.84
C VAL A 541 8.06 1.77 -27.74
N VAL A 542 6.91 1.45 -27.17
CA VAL A 542 5.71 1.09 -27.94
C VAL A 542 4.92 2.35 -28.20
N GLU A 543 4.60 2.63 -29.44
CA GLU A 543 3.80 3.80 -29.85
C GLU A 543 2.99 3.52 -31.11
N HIS A 544 1.95 4.32 -31.30
CA HIS A 544 1.12 4.32 -32.48
C HIS A 544 1.09 5.69 -33.18
N ASP A 545 1.69 6.71 -32.57
CA ASP A 545 1.85 8.05 -33.14
C ASP A 545 3.10 8.09 -34.04
N MET A 546 2.87 8.02 -35.35
CA MET A 546 3.94 7.96 -36.33
C MET A 546 4.82 9.20 -36.32
N ASP A 547 4.26 10.40 -36.20
CA ASP A 547 5.04 11.64 -36.17
C ASP A 547 6.01 11.65 -34.99
N PHE A 548 5.54 11.20 -33.82
CA PHE A 548 6.36 11.09 -32.63
C PHE A 548 7.48 10.07 -32.81
N VAL A 549 7.15 8.88 -33.33
CA VAL A 549 8.12 7.78 -33.55
C VAL A 549 9.17 8.15 -34.56
N MET A 550 8.76 8.67 -35.73
CA MET A 550 9.69 9.04 -36.84
C MET A 550 10.67 10.13 -36.41
N GLY A 551 10.24 11.03 -35.52
CA GLY A 551 11.11 12.09 -35.01
C GLY A 551 12.01 11.68 -33.82
N LEU A 552 11.79 10.50 -33.22
CA LEU A 552 12.47 10.09 -31.99
C LEU A 552 13.36 8.87 -32.13
N ALA A 553 12.91 7.82 -32.85
CA ALA A 553 13.55 6.52 -32.89
C ALA A 553 14.78 6.49 -33.78
N ASP A 554 15.82 5.71 -33.37
CA ASP A 554 16.96 5.38 -34.21
C ASP A 554 16.62 4.23 -35.16
N ARG A 555 15.80 3.29 -34.68
CA ARG A 555 15.36 2.11 -35.41
C ARG A 555 13.93 1.77 -35.01
N ILE A 556 13.17 1.26 -35.96
CA ILE A 556 11.77 0.86 -35.79
C ILE A 556 11.65 -0.63 -36.08
N VAL A 557 10.91 -1.34 -35.25
CA VAL A 557 10.48 -2.73 -35.42
C VAL A 557 8.94 -2.71 -35.60
N VAL A 558 8.46 -3.33 -36.66
CA VAL A 558 7.03 -3.39 -36.95
C VAL A 558 6.51 -4.80 -36.71
N LEU A 559 5.45 -4.88 -35.94
CA LEU A 559 4.72 -6.13 -35.72
C LEU A 559 3.36 -6.08 -36.41
N ASP A 560 2.96 -7.22 -36.97
CA ASP A 560 1.60 -7.49 -37.41
C ASP A 560 1.23 -8.94 -37.09
N PHE A 561 0.01 -9.20 -36.60
CA PHE A 561 -0.51 -10.52 -36.17
C PHE A 561 0.49 -11.35 -35.36
N GLY A 562 1.28 -10.70 -34.49
CA GLY A 562 2.26 -11.37 -33.62
C GLY A 562 3.60 -11.66 -34.27
N GLU A 563 3.83 -11.30 -35.52
CA GLU A 563 5.09 -11.51 -36.27
C GLU A 563 5.78 -10.19 -36.58
N LYS A 564 7.11 -10.24 -36.73
CA LYS A 564 7.90 -9.10 -37.19
C LYS A 564 7.84 -9.02 -38.72
N ILE A 565 7.26 -7.95 -39.27
CA ILE A 565 7.13 -7.75 -40.71
C ILE A 565 8.19 -6.83 -41.29
N ALA A 566 8.71 -5.89 -40.48
CA ALA A 566 9.78 -4.98 -40.92
C ALA A 566 10.67 -4.54 -39.76
N GLU A 567 11.93 -4.16 -40.08
CA GLU A 567 12.89 -3.57 -39.16
C GLU A 567 13.87 -2.69 -39.90
N GLY A 568 14.08 -1.44 -39.44
CA GLY A 568 15.02 -0.53 -40.10
C GLY A 568 14.99 0.89 -39.55
N ALA A 569 15.73 1.78 -40.23
CA ALA A 569 15.68 3.21 -39.92
C ALA A 569 14.27 3.79 -40.23
N PRO A 570 13.83 4.86 -39.53
CA PRO A 570 12.50 5.44 -39.72
C PRO A 570 12.12 5.69 -41.19
N ALA A 571 13.04 6.23 -41.99
CA ALA A 571 12.80 6.49 -43.42
C ALA A 571 12.54 5.21 -44.21
N THR A 572 13.29 4.13 -43.95
CA THR A 572 13.14 2.83 -44.61
C THR A 572 11.80 2.19 -44.28
N VAL A 573 11.42 2.18 -42.99
CA VAL A 573 10.18 1.56 -42.52
C VAL A 573 8.95 2.31 -43.03
N ARG A 574 9.01 3.64 -43.15
CA ARG A 574 7.91 4.45 -43.67
C ARG A 574 7.49 4.07 -45.08
N ASP A 575 8.45 3.75 -45.92
CA ASP A 575 8.26 3.50 -47.35
C ASP A 575 8.15 1.99 -47.66
N ASP A 576 8.14 1.12 -46.63
CA ASP A 576 8.04 -0.34 -46.77
C ASP A 576 6.61 -0.75 -47.17
N PRO A 577 6.40 -1.46 -48.30
CA PRO A 577 5.09 -1.89 -48.74
C PRO A 577 4.33 -2.75 -47.73
N ALA A 578 5.02 -3.68 -47.01
CA ALA A 578 4.38 -4.52 -46.01
C ALA A 578 3.86 -3.72 -44.80
N VAL A 579 4.58 -2.66 -44.44
CA VAL A 579 4.17 -1.75 -43.38
C VAL A 579 2.94 -0.92 -43.80
N ILE A 580 2.99 -0.41 -45.03
CA ILE A 580 1.87 0.36 -45.62
C ILE A 580 0.59 -0.52 -45.67
N GLU A 581 0.71 -1.77 -46.13
CA GLU A 581 -0.39 -2.72 -46.21
C GLU A 581 -0.95 -3.04 -44.83
N ALA A 582 -0.10 -3.29 -43.81
CA ALA A 582 -0.54 -3.58 -42.44
C ALA A 582 -1.34 -2.44 -41.80
N TYR A 583 -1.05 -1.18 -42.16
CA TYR A 583 -1.78 -0.01 -41.65
C TYR A 583 -2.95 0.44 -42.50
N LEU A 584 -2.92 0.21 -43.83
CA LEU A 584 -3.95 0.64 -44.78
C LEU A 584 -4.82 -0.51 -45.26
N GLY A 585 -4.31 -1.74 -45.25
CA GLY A 585 -5.00 -2.94 -45.77
C GLY A 585 -6.19 -3.46 -44.97
N GLY A 586 -6.56 -2.82 -43.86
CA GLY A 586 -7.78 -3.09 -43.12
C GLY A 586 -9.05 -2.45 -43.70
N VAL A 587 -9.00 -1.89 -44.92
CA VAL A 587 -10.12 -1.27 -45.63
C VAL A 587 -10.36 -2.05 -46.93
N ALA A 588 -10.75 -3.31 -46.79
CA ALA A 588 -11.39 -4.09 -47.87
C ALA A 588 -12.61 -4.81 -47.31
#